data_15880c23f1a4b96897722b94029c0d25
#
_entry.id   15880c23f1a4b96897722b94029c0d25
#
_cell.length_a   1.000
_cell.length_b   1.000
_cell.length_c   1.000
_cell.angle_alpha   90.00
_cell.angle_beta   90.00
_cell.angle_gamma   90.00
#
_symmetry.space_group_name_H-M   'P 1'
#
loop_
_entity.id
_entity.type
_entity.pdbx_description
1 polymer ?
#
loop_
_entity_poly.entity_id
_entity_poly.type
_entity_poly.pdbx_seq_one_letter_code
_entity_poly.pdbx_strand_id
1 'polypeptide(L)'
;MEHKPYSMVPHSAVFPVGALAAYKYVVIFCRYQGQWMFCRHKERTTIETAGGHIEPGETPLDAAKRELWEETGAEKAEVTPLFDYVAEDKKGGSSGVVFLAEIETLGELPPQFEMAERRFFDRLPDDPGIWTYSVITPVLIRKLREMGME
;
A
#
# COMPACT_ATOMS: atom_id res chain seq x y z
N MET A 1 19.67 17.83 2.69
CA MET A 1 18.47 18.70 2.70
C MET A 1 17.28 17.89 3.18
N GLU A 2 16.56 18.39 4.14
CA GLU A 2 15.34 17.75 4.60
C GLU A 2 14.16 18.16 3.74
N HIS A 3 13.34 17.17 3.39
CA HIS A 3 12.08 17.41 2.69
C HIS A 3 10.97 17.60 3.71
N LYS A 4 10.10 18.59 3.45
CA LYS A 4 8.92 18.77 4.28
C LYS A 4 7.86 17.76 3.89
N PRO A 5 7.11 17.18 4.86
CA PRO A 5 6.03 16.27 4.53
C PRO A 5 4.90 17.00 3.81
N TYR A 6 4.19 16.27 2.94
CA TYR A 6 2.96 16.77 2.32
C TYR A 6 1.86 16.96 3.36
N SER A 7 1.77 16.03 4.29
CA SER A 7 0.86 16.11 5.42
C SER A 7 1.43 15.32 6.58
N MET A 8 1.07 15.72 7.80
CA MET A 8 1.52 15.03 8.99
C MET A 8 0.38 14.95 10.00
N VAL A 9 0.18 13.75 10.54
CA VAL A 9 -0.67 13.50 11.69
C VAL A 9 0.17 12.73 12.71
N PRO A 10 -0.26 12.64 13.99
CA PRO A 10 0.49 11.86 14.95
C PRO A 10 0.84 10.47 14.42
N HIS A 11 2.12 10.11 14.49
CA HIS A 11 2.69 8.82 14.09
C HIS A 11 2.82 8.54 12.59
N SER A 12 2.38 9.44 11.70
CA SER A 12 2.52 9.20 10.25
C SER A 12 2.73 10.51 9.49
N ALA A 13 3.53 10.45 8.42
CA ALA A 13 3.77 11.57 7.53
C ALA A 13 3.99 11.08 6.10
N VAL A 14 3.65 11.90 5.11
CA VAL A 14 3.87 11.61 3.69
C VAL A 14 4.79 12.66 3.07
N PHE A 15 5.57 12.24 2.07
CA PHE A 15 6.61 13.02 1.42
C PHE A 15 6.60 12.80 -0.08
N PRO A 16 7.21 13.70 -0.88
CA PRO A 16 7.42 13.41 -2.30
C PRO A 16 8.24 12.13 -2.51
N VAL A 17 8.02 11.44 -3.63
CA VAL A 17 8.81 10.26 -4.00
C VAL A 17 10.30 10.62 -4.04
N GLY A 18 11.12 9.77 -3.43
CA GLY A 18 12.57 9.96 -3.39
C GLY A 18 13.05 10.83 -2.23
N ALA A 19 12.17 11.22 -1.32
CA ALA A 19 12.52 12.10 -0.20
C ALA A 19 13.32 11.40 0.89
N LEU A 20 13.19 10.08 1.03
CA LEU A 20 13.77 9.34 2.15
C LEU A 20 15.13 8.76 1.79
N ALA A 21 15.98 8.63 2.80
CA ALA A 21 17.33 8.07 2.63
C ALA A 21 17.30 6.54 2.48
N ALA A 22 16.32 5.90 3.07
CA ALA A 22 16.17 4.45 3.03
C ALA A 22 14.69 4.06 3.09
N TYR A 23 14.38 2.94 2.47
CA TYR A 23 13.02 2.41 2.42
C TYR A 23 13.01 0.98 2.94
N LYS A 24 12.06 0.67 3.83
CA LYS A 24 11.89 -0.67 4.39
C LYS A 24 10.74 -1.44 3.75
N TYR A 25 9.69 -0.72 3.35
CA TYR A 25 8.42 -1.33 2.92
C TYR A 25 7.92 -0.74 1.62
N VAL A 26 7.04 -1.48 0.97
CA VAL A 26 6.20 -0.98 -0.11
C VAL A 26 4.73 -1.18 0.28
N VAL A 27 3.90 -0.23 -0.12
CA VAL A 27 2.44 -0.26 0.04
C VAL A 27 1.85 -0.07 -1.34
N ILE A 28 0.89 -0.90 -1.73
CA ILE A 28 0.35 -0.86 -3.08
C ILE A 28 -1.18 -0.72 -3.00
N PHE A 29 -1.68 0.41 -3.48
CA PHE A 29 -3.11 0.59 -3.71
C PHE A 29 -3.44 0.02 -5.08
N CYS A 30 -4.44 -0.85 -5.14
CA CYS A 30 -4.78 -1.60 -6.34
C CYS A 30 -6.13 -1.17 -6.91
N ARG A 31 -6.18 -0.99 -8.23
CA ARG A 31 -7.42 -0.79 -8.97
C ARG A 31 -7.58 -1.90 -9.99
N TYR A 32 -8.78 -2.42 -10.07
CA TYR A 32 -9.14 -3.45 -11.04
C TYR A 32 -10.55 -3.20 -11.54
N GLN A 33 -10.71 -3.06 -12.84
CA GLN A 33 -12.00 -2.81 -13.48
C GLN A 33 -12.78 -1.64 -12.85
N GLY A 34 -12.06 -0.55 -12.55
CA GLY A 34 -12.65 0.65 -12.00
C GLY A 34 -12.94 0.62 -10.50
N GLN A 35 -12.61 -0.45 -9.81
CA GLN A 35 -12.80 -0.57 -8.37
C GLN A 35 -11.46 -0.62 -7.63
N TRP A 36 -11.46 -0.15 -6.39
CA TRP A 36 -10.34 -0.34 -5.47
C TRP A 36 -10.39 -1.76 -4.91
N MET A 37 -9.24 -2.40 -4.81
CA MET A 37 -9.12 -3.75 -4.29
C MET A 37 -8.22 -3.76 -3.06
N PHE A 38 -8.72 -4.36 -1.98
CA PHE A 38 -7.96 -4.58 -0.75
C PHE A 38 -7.99 -6.07 -0.41
N CYS A 39 -7.08 -6.48 0.45
CA CYS A 39 -6.89 -7.89 0.79
C CYS A 39 -7.20 -8.13 2.27
N ARG A 40 -7.62 -9.34 2.60
CA ARG A 40 -7.78 -9.79 3.97
C ARG A 40 -6.83 -10.95 4.24
N HIS A 41 -5.99 -10.80 5.25
CA HIS A 41 -5.12 -11.85 5.74
C HIS A 41 -5.93 -13.00 6.34
N LYS A 42 -5.46 -14.23 6.18
CA LYS A 42 -6.14 -15.46 6.66
C LYS A 42 -6.52 -15.41 8.13
N GLU A 43 -5.72 -14.76 8.96
CA GLU A 43 -5.89 -14.71 10.41
C GLU A 43 -6.57 -13.44 10.91
N ARG A 44 -7.06 -12.58 10.00
CA ARG A 44 -7.65 -11.28 10.36
C ARG A 44 -9.04 -11.12 9.80
N THR A 45 -9.81 -10.22 10.43
CA THR A 45 -11.13 -9.78 9.93
C THR A 45 -11.05 -8.42 9.26
N THR A 46 -9.92 -7.72 9.41
CA THR A 46 -9.66 -6.41 8.84
C THR A 46 -9.03 -6.53 7.45
N ILE A 47 -9.08 -5.43 6.71
CA ILE A 47 -8.50 -5.40 5.35
C ILE A 47 -7.26 -4.53 5.31
N GLU A 48 -6.46 -4.73 4.28
CA GLU A 48 -5.19 -4.04 4.10
C GLU A 48 -4.83 -3.91 2.62
N THR A 49 -3.91 -2.99 2.34
CA THR A 49 -3.30 -2.88 1.02
C THR A 49 -2.37 -4.07 0.79
N ALA A 50 -2.07 -4.37 -0.46
CA ALA A 50 -0.93 -5.21 -0.77
C ALA A 50 0.35 -4.49 -0.36
N GLY A 51 1.38 -5.22 0.01
CA GLY A 51 2.66 -4.67 0.40
C GLY A 51 3.47 -5.59 1.28
N GLY A 52 4.65 -5.14 1.63
CA GLY A 52 5.55 -5.90 2.49
C GLY A 52 6.97 -5.34 2.49
N HIS A 53 7.89 -6.10 3.07
CA HIS A 53 9.29 -5.70 3.16
C HIS A 53 9.99 -5.71 1.81
N ILE A 54 10.87 -4.74 1.62
CA ILE A 54 11.83 -4.74 0.51
C ILE A 54 12.95 -5.69 0.91
N GLU A 55 13.20 -6.70 0.09
CA GLU A 55 14.24 -7.69 0.36
C GLU A 55 15.61 -7.19 -0.13
N PRO A 56 16.70 -7.76 0.43
CA PRO A 56 18.06 -7.39 -0.01
C PRO A 56 18.22 -7.56 -1.52
N GLY A 57 18.74 -6.52 -2.17
CA GLY A 57 18.96 -6.52 -3.61
C GLY A 57 17.77 -6.08 -4.45
N GLU A 58 16.59 -5.92 -3.84
CA GLU A 58 15.42 -5.41 -4.54
C GLU A 58 15.39 -3.89 -4.54
N THR A 59 14.95 -3.31 -5.67
CA THR A 59 14.48 -1.91 -5.67
C THR A 59 13.07 -1.89 -5.08
N PRO A 60 12.57 -0.71 -4.65
CA PRO A 60 11.16 -0.61 -4.23
C PRO A 60 10.18 -1.11 -5.30
N LEU A 61 10.44 -0.83 -6.58
CA LEU A 61 9.57 -1.29 -7.66
C LEU A 61 9.59 -2.82 -7.80
N ASP A 62 10.75 -3.45 -7.66
CA ASP A 62 10.86 -4.91 -7.67
C ASP A 62 10.03 -5.54 -6.54
N ALA A 63 10.17 -4.99 -5.34
CA ALA A 63 9.42 -5.45 -4.18
C ALA A 63 7.91 -5.27 -4.39
N ALA A 64 7.50 -4.12 -4.95
CA ALA A 64 6.09 -3.85 -5.22
C ALA A 64 5.51 -4.87 -6.20
N LYS A 65 6.21 -5.19 -7.27
CA LYS A 65 5.75 -6.17 -8.25
C LYS A 65 5.65 -7.57 -7.66
N ARG A 66 6.63 -7.97 -6.86
CA ARG A 66 6.63 -9.27 -6.19
C ARG A 66 5.47 -9.38 -5.20
N GLU A 67 5.34 -8.41 -4.30
CA GLU A 67 4.27 -8.39 -3.29
C GLU A 67 2.89 -8.31 -3.94
N LEU A 68 2.76 -7.55 -5.02
CA LEU A 68 1.49 -7.46 -5.74
C LEU A 68 1.01 -8.83 -6.19
N TRP A 69 1.87 -9.63 -6.81
CA TRP A 69 1.50 -10.98 -7.23
C TRP A 69 1.22 -11.90 -6.04
N GLU A 70 2.10 -11.90 -5.04
CA GLU A 70 1.97 -12.78 -3.86
C GLU A 70 0.66 -12.55 -3.12
N GLU A 71 0.26 -11.29 -2.98
CA GLU A 71 -0.89 -10.92 -2.15
C GLU A 71 -2.19 -10.72 -2.91
N THR A 72 -2.15 -10.55 -4.22
CA THR A 72 -3.37 -10.28 -5.00
C THR A 72 -3.60 -11.26 -6.15
N GLY A 73 -2.57 -11.93 -6.63
CA GLY A 73 -2.67 -12.76 -7.83
C GLY A 73 -2.63 -11.98 -9.14
N ALA A 74 -2.33 -10.68 -9.09
CA ALA A 74 -2.25 -9.87 -10.30
C ALA A 74 -1.14 -10.38 -11.22
N GLU A 75 -1.51 -10.68 -12.46
CA GLU A 75 -0.58 -11.20 -13.46
C GLU A 75 -0.03 -10.11 -14.37
N LYS A 76 -0.82 -9.08 -14.64
CA LYS A 76 -0.41 -7.96 -15.46
C LYS A 76 -0.95 -6.67 -14.87
N ALA A 77 -0.06 -5.72 -14.58
CA ALA A 77 -0.42 -4.44 -13.99
C ALA A 77 0.60 -3.37 -14.34
N GLU A 78 0.15 -2.12 -14.40
CA GLU A 78 1.03 -0.96 -14.42
C GLU A 78 1.21 -0.50 -12.98
N VAL A 79 2.46 -0.43 -12.50
CA VAL A 79 2.81 -0.10 -11.12
C VAL A 79 3.60 1.21 -11.12
N THR A 80 3.04 2.23 -10.46
CA THR A 80 3.58 3.60 -10.46
C THR A 80 3.81 4.09 -9.04
N PRO A 81 4.99 4.62 -8.70
CA PRO A 81 5.21 5.23 -7.39
C PRO A 81 4.46 6.55 -7.27
N LEU A 82 3.81 6.78 -6.14
CA LEU A 82 3.00 7.98 -5.90
C LEU A 82 3.63 8.93 -4.89
N PHE A 83 4.04 8.41 -3.74
CA PHE A 83 4.65 9.20 -2.67
C PHE A 83 5.33 8.28 -1.66
N ASP A 84 6.17 8.89 -0.82
CA ASP A 84 6.84 8.19 0.27
C ASP A 84 6.06 8.38 1.57
N TYR A 85 6.23 7.48 2.53
CA TYR A 85 5.65 7.64 3.86
C TYR A 85 6.62 7.23 4.96
N VAL A 86 6.40 7.81 6.13
CA VAL A 86 7.04 7.40 7.38
C VAL A 86 5.94 7.19 8.42
N ALA A 87 6.03 6.12 9.17
CA ALA A 87 5.11 5.85 10.26
C ALA A 87 5.90 5.40 11.49
N GLU A 88 5.48 5.85 12.67
CA GLU A 88 6.07 5.42 13.93
C GLU A 88 5.15 4.39 14.59
N ASP A 89 5.75 3.36 15.15
CA ASP A 89 5.04 2.34 15.92
C ASP A 89 5.82 2.04 17.21
N LYS A 90 5.34 1.08 17.98
CA LYS A 90 5.96 0.71 19.27
C LYS A 90 7.35 0.08 19.12
N LYS A 91 7.71 -0.35 17.92
CA LYS A 91 8.98 -1.02 17.62
C LYS A 91 9.97 -0.11 16.91
N GLY A 92 9.68 1.18 16.80
CA GLY A 92 10.46 2.16 16.07
C GLY A 92 9.67 2.70 14.89
N GLY A 93 10.33 3.12 13.84
CA GLY A 93 9.67 3.66 12.66
C GLY A 93 9.66 2.68 11.49
N SER A 94 8.73 2.89 10.58
CA SER A 94 8.77 2.28 9.27
C SER A 94 8.79 3.37 8.21
N SER A 95 9.40 3.07 7.07
CA SER A 95 9.47 3.99 5.94
C SER A 95 9.25 3.20 4.66
N GLY A 96 8.60 3.81 3.70
CA GLY A 96 8.32 3.11 2.47
C GLY A 96 7.82 3.98 1.35
N VAL A 97 7.55 3.33 0.23
CA VAL A 97 7.00 3.94 -0.97
C VAL A 97 5.60 3.41 -1.18
N VAL A 98 4.68 4.31 -1.49
CA VAL A 98 3.30 3.98 -1.86
C VAL A 98 3.21 3.96 -3.37
N PHE A 99 2.71 2.85 -3.90
CA PHE A 99 2.49 2.64 -5.33
C PHE A 99 1.00 2.55 -5.64
N LEU A 100 0.67 2.89 -6.88
CA LEU A 100 -0.62 2.57 -7.48
C LEU A 100 -0.40 1.45 -8.49
N ALA A 101 -1.18 0.39 -8.39
CA ALA A 101 -1.22 -0.69 -9.37
C ALA A 101 -2.55 -0.63 -10.13
N GLU A 102 -2.48 -0.35 -11.42
CA GLU A 102 -3.61 -0.51 -12.33
C GLU A 102 -3.54 -1.92 -12.88
N ILE A 103 -4.41 -2.81 -12.39
CA ILE A 103 -4.39 -4.23 -12.73
C ILE A 103 -5.17 -4.47 -14.02
N GLU A 104 -4.50 -5.06 -14.99
CA GLU A 104 -5.11 -5.44 -16.27
C GLU A 104 -5.62 -6.88 -16.21
N THR A 105 -4.80 -7.80 -15.71
CA THR A 105 -5.14 -9.21 -15.60
C THR A 105 -4.99 -9.67 -14.16
N LEU A 106 -6.09 -10.10 -13.58
CA LEU A 106 -6.13 -10.62 -12.21
C LEU A 106 -6.32 -12.13 -12.26
N GLY A 107 -5.30 -12.87 -11.79
CA GLY A 107 -5.37 -14.33 -11.69
C GLY A 107 -5.96 -14.76 -10.36
N GLU A 108 -5.83 -16.05 -10.07
CA GLU A 108 -6.24 -16.59 -8.79
C GLU A 108 -5.36 -16.09 -7.66
N LEU A 109 -5.94 -15.93 -6.48
CA LEU A 109 -5.17 -15.58 -5.29
C LEU A 109 -4.25 -16.75 -4.94
N PRO A 110 -2.91 -16.53 -4.88
CA PRO A 110 -1.98 -17.63 -4.61
C PRO A 110 -2.21 -18.25 -3.23
N PRO A 111 -2.57 -19.54 -3.14
CA PRO A 111 -2.94 -20.16 -1.86
C PRO A 111 -1.77 -20.39 -0.91
N GLN A 112 -0.55 -20.39 -1.41
CA GLN A 112 0.66 -20.58 -0.59
C GLN A 112 1.04 -19.34 0.23
N PHE A 113 0.42 -18.19 -0.04
CA PHE A 113 0.68 -16.96 0.68
C PHE A 113 -0.43 -16.64 1.68
N GLU A 114 -0.33 -15.49 2.35
CA GLU A 114 -1.09 -15.20 3.56
C GLU A 114 -2.50 -14.64 3.35
N MET A 115 -2.84 -14.16 2.15
CA MET A 115 -4.14 -13.53 1.90
C MET A 115 -5.21 -14.57 1.61
N ALA A 116 -6.39 -14.38 2.21
CA ALA A 116 -7.52 -15.29 2.07
C ALA A 116 -8.58 -14.79 1.08
N GLU A 117 -8.70 -13.47 0.94
CA GLU A 117 -9.70 -12.91 0.02
C GLU A 117 -9.31 -11.52 -0.46
N ARG A 118 -9.99 -11.12 -1.54
CA ARG A 118 -9.92 -9.77 -2.11
C ARG A 118 -11.29 -9.14 -1.96
N ARG A 119 -11.32 -7.86 -1.54
CA ARG A 119 -12.56 -7.09 -1.43
C ARG A 119 -12.49 -5.87 -2.33
N PHE A 120 -13.60 -5.56 -2.99
CA PHE A 120 -13.68 -4.52 -4.00
C PHE A 120 -14.61 -3.40 -3.56
N PHE A 121 -14.21 -2.16 -3.84
CA PHE A 121 -14.95 -0.97 -3.45
C PHE A 121 -14.98 0.02 -4.62
N ASP A 122 -16.14 0.60 -4.86
CA ASP A 122 -16.28 1.62 -5.91
C ASP A 122 -15.52 2.90 -5.56
N ARG A 123 -15.40 3.18 -4.26
CA ARG A 123 -14.67 4.33 -3.73
C ARG A 123 -13.74 3.89 -2.61
N LEU A 124 -12.71 4.69 -2.35
CA LEU A 124 -11.85 4.46 -1.19
C LEU A 124 -12.70 4.48 0.08
N PRO A 125 -12.62 3.43 0.91
CA PRO A 125 -13.43 3.34 2.12
C PRO A 125 -13.12 4.42 3.15
N ASP A 126 -14.14 4.89 3.85
CA ASP A 126 -14.01 5.90 4.91
C ASP A 126 -14.08 5.32 6.32
N ASP A 127 -14.53 4.09 6.49
CA ASP A 127 -14.67 3.48 7.80
C ASP A 127 -13.30 3.20 8.43
N PRO A 128 -12.92 3.88 9.53
CA PRO A 128 -11.61 3.67 10.14
C PRO A 128 -11.46 2.31 10.81
N GLY A 129 -12.57 1.65 11.12
CA GLY A 129 -12.56 0.35 11.83
C GLY A 129 -12.22 -0.85 10.98
N ILE A 130 -12.16 -0.70 9.65
CA ILE A 130 -11.92 -1.84 8.77
C ILE A 130 -10.44 -2.14 8.53
N TRP A 131 -9.54 -1.22 8.86
CA TRP A 131 -8.12 -1.30 8.48
C TRP A 131 -7.27 -2.08 9.47
N THR A 132 -6.47 -3.00 8.96
CA THR A 132 -5.44 -3.68 9.76
C THR A 132 -4.43 -2.67 10.32
N TYR A 133 -3.99 -1.73 9.47
CA TYR A 133 -3.05 -0.69 9.86
C TYR A 133 -3.77 0.64 10.01
N SER A 134 -4.53 0.76 11.08
CA SER A 134 -5.45 1.87 11.31
C SER A 134 -4.79 3.24 11.49
N VAL A 135 -3.50 3.28 11.82
CA VAL A 135 -2.75 4.54 11.96
C VAL A 135 -2.20 5.01 10.60
N ILE A 136 -1.84 4.07 9.74
CA ILE A 136 -1.15 4.36 8.47
C ILE A 136 -2.13 4.52 7.33
N THR A 137 -2.98 3.53 7.08
CA THR A 137 -3.83 3.48 5.89
C THR A 137 -4.73 4.70 5.70
N PRO A 138 -5.42 5.22 6.74
CA PRO A 138 -6.24 6.43 6.57
C PRO A 138 -5.45 7.67 6.14
N VAL A 139 -4.21 7.81 6.60
CA VAL A 139 -3.32 8.92 6.20
C VAL A 139 -2.97 8.82 4.72
N LEU A 140 -2.65 7.62 4.26
CA LEU A 140 -2.31 7.38 2.86
C LEU A 140 -3.53 7.62 1.96
N ILE A 141 -4.71 7.19 2.38
CA ILE A 141 -5.96 7.44 1.65
C ILE A 141 -6.25 8.93 1.54
N ARG A 142 -6.03 9.69 2.61
CA ARG A 142 -6.20 11.14 2.57
C ARG A 142 -5.32 11.76 1.50
N LYS A 143 -4.06 11.29 1.40
CA LYS A 143 -3.14 11.79 0.36
C LYS A 143 -3.61 11.44 -1.04
N LEU A 144 -4.13 10.22 -1.24
CA LEU A 144 -4.69 9.82 -2.54
C LEU A 144 -5.84 10.74 -2.95
N ARG A 145 -6.73 11.08 -2.00
CA ARG A 145 -7.84 12.01 -2.28
C ARG A 145 -7.35 13.40 -2.63
N GLU A 146 -6.33 13.90 -1.94
CA GLU A 146 -5.70 15.19 -2.27
C GLU A 146 -5.11 15.18 -3.68
N MET A 147 -4.70 14.02 -4.17
CA MET A 147 -4.18 13.83 -5.53
C MET A 147 -5.30 13.62 -6.56
N GLY A 148 -6.56 13.68 -6.15
CA GLY A 148 -7.71 13.51 -7.03
C GLY A 148 -8.22 12.09 -7.19
N MET A 149 -7.76 11.17 -6.38
CA MET A 149 -8.21 9.78 -6.41
C MET A 149 -9.30 9.54 -5.37
N GLU A 150 -10.37 8.84 -5.78
CA GLU A 150 -11.47 8.49 -4.86
C GLU A 150 -11.93 7.05 -5.05
#